data_790b8cfeeaea2d6fb1c97fc0a13f86c8
#
_entry.id   790b8cfeeaea2d6fb1c97fc0a13f86c8
#
_cell.length_a   1.000
_cell.length_b   1.000
_cell.length_c   1.000
_cell.angle_alpha   90.00
_cell.angle_beta   90.00
_cell.angle_gamma   90.00
#
_symmetry.space_group_name_H-M   'P 1'
#
loop_
_entity.id
_entity.type
_entity.pdbx_description
1 polymer ?
#
loop_
_entity_poly.entity_id
_entity_poly.type
_entity_poly.pdbx_seq_one_letter_code
_entity_poly.pdbx_strand_id
1 'polypeptide(L)'
;MMKIRNILVSLAVLTGTASFAQLPDAAAIAPKMYPGWNLGNTMEAGSNTNNWTNNGGLTAERAWQTTTTTQEVIDFVKAQGFKSVRIPTAWVMGHISDASNVTIDAAWMARVKEIVDYCVKDGLYVLLNDHWDGGWLENSFSDISAATVSANSEKLRRLWTQIANEFKSYDEHVLFGGLNEPAADNQSQTDVLLQYEQVFIDAVRATGGNNATRTLVVQGPGTDIEKTGKWYDVTKLTDSAKGALMVEVHYYTPPQFTGVWENNAPFYFWGSANHVPSGSWAKYNATWGEESELQGYFQQMKTKFADNGYPVLLGEYGANWRALGNISVQKKHDASIKLFHEVVCREAINHGLIPFVWDINVANQNGTNGVMTVINRSAKTVFCTPAMEGITEGVKAAIWGGPTTGIIIPFASSADKKGSQVYNILGQRVSPDAKGLVIIGGKKYVRR
;
A
#
# COMPACT_ATOMS: atom_id res chain seq x y z
N MET A 1 34.88 53.38 55.98
CA MET A 1 34.15 52.10 55.94
C MET A 1 33.23 52.11 54.73
N MET A 2 33.66 51.47 53.65
CA MET A 2 32.89 51.39 52.41
C MET A 2 32.10 50.09 52.40
N LYS A 3 30.76 50.14 52.32
CA LYS A 3 29.89 48.96 52.24
C LYS A 3 29.80 48.50 50.79
N ILE A 4 30.37 47.33 50.54
CA ILE A 4 30.20 46.62 49.24
C ILE A 4 28.83 45.97 49.22
N ARG A 5 27.96 46.39 48.27
CA ARG A 5 26.69 45.74 47.97
C ARG A 5 26.92 44.64 46.96
N ASN A 6 26.75 43.41 47.38
CA ASN A 6 26.70 42.24 46.45
C ASN A 6 25.42 42.30 45.64
N ILE A 7 25.54 42.45 44.34
CA ILE A 7 24.44 42.30 43.39
C ILE A 7 24.46 40.85 42.92
N LEU A 8 23.49 40.05 43.38
CA LEU A 8 23.20 38.73 42.79
C LEU A 8 22.47 38.91 41.47
N VAL A 9 23.14 38.59 40.37
CA VAL A 9 22.49 38.50 39.06
C VAL A 9 21.99 37.07 38.93
N SER A 10 20.66 36.90 39.05
CA SER A 10 20.00 35.61 38.77
C SER A 10 19.88 35.43 37.24
N LEU A 11 20.66 34.50 36.69
CA LEU A 11 20.56 34.09 35.31
C LEU A 11 19.35 33.14 35.18
N ALA A 12 18.20 33.67 34.69
CA ALA A 12 17.06 32.82 34.32
C ALA A 12 17.36 32.12 33.02
N VAL A 13 17.70 30.82 33.06
CA VAL A 13 17.76 29.97 31.88
C VAL A 13 16.34 29.67 31.42
N LEU A 14 15.87 30.41 30.42
CA LEU A 14 14.67 30.03 29.67
C LEU A 14 14.95 28.75 28.86
N THR A 15 14.61 27.61 29.43
CA THR A 15 14.48 26.37 28.63
C THR A 15 13.20 26.50 27.82
N GLY A 16 13.32 27.03 26.59
CA GLY A 16 12.26 26.94 25.62
C GLY A 16 12.00 25.50 25.26
N THR A 17 10.94 24.89 25.80
CA THR A 17 10.42 23.63 25.26
C THR A 17 9.90 23.93 23.89
N ALA A 18 10.58 23.44 22.83
CA ALA A 18 10.03 23.46 21.50
C ALA A 18 8.71 22.65 21.53
N SER A 19 7.60 23.35 21.49
CA SER A 19 6.28 22.72 21.35
C SER A 19 6.18 22.28 19.90
N PHE A 20 6.33 20.99 19.65
CA PHE A 20 5.97 20.43 18.35
C PHE A 20 4.45 20.54 18.19
N ALA A 21 4.00 21.10 17.07
CA ALA A 21 2.58 21.13 16.74
C ALA A 21 2.09 19.67 16.54
N GLN A 22 0.90 19.38 17.01
CA GLN A 22 0.29 18.08 16.77
C GLN A 22 0.10 17.89 15.24
N LEU A 23 0.60 16.79 14.69
CA LEU A 23 0.37 16.44 13.28
C LEU A 23 -1.12 16.10 13.07
N PRO A 24 -1.65 16.29 11.85
CA PRO A 24 -2.99 15.84 11.49
C PRO A 24 -3.17 14.34 11.74
N ASP A 25 -4.38 13.94 12.10
CA ASP A 25 -4.73 12.52 12.27
C ASP A 25 -4.78 11.75 10.94
N ALA A 26 -4.85 10.43 11.03
CA ALA A 26 -4.88 9.55 9.87
C ALA A 26 -6.08 9.84 8.94
N ALA A 27 -7.25 10.15 9.50
CA ALA A 27 -8.46 10.45 8.71
C ALA A 27 -8.33 11.77 7.92
N ALA A 28 -7.59 12.75 8.45
CA ALA A 28 -7.37 14.03 7.78
C ALA A 28 -6.37 13.94 6.62
N ILE A 29 -5.41 13.02 6.68
CA ILE A 29 -4.39 12.86 5.61
C ILE A 29 -4.80 11.83 4.55
N ALA A 30 -5.51 10.76 4.92
CA ALA A 30 -5.89 9.67 4.03
C ALA A 30 -6.48 10.13 2.68
N PRO A 31 -7.46 11.07 2.62
CA PRO A 31 -8.03 11.51 1.35
C PRO A 31 -7.07 12.31 0.46
N LYS A 32 -5.86 12.63 0.94
CA LYS A 32 -4.84 13.37 0.19
C LYS A 32 -3.75 12.47 -0.40
N MET A 33 -3.74 11.17 -0.03
CA MET A 33 -2.64 10.25 -0.31
C MET A 33 -2.80 9.44 -1.60
N TYR A 34 -3.97 9.44 -2.23
CA TYR A 34 -4.20 8.60 -3.43
C TYR A 34 -4.10 9.36 -4.76
N PRO A 35 -3.69 8.67 -5.83
CA PRO A 35 -3.12 7.33 -5.86
C PRO A 35 -1.71 7.28 -5.32
N GLY A 36 -1.32 6.15 -4.72
CA GLY A 36 0.03 5.85 -4.29
C GLY A 36 0.78 4.94 -5.28
N TRP A 37 2.10 4.97 -5.21
CA TRP A 37 3.01 4.15 -6.01
C TRP A 37 4.09 3.54 -5.13
N ASN A 38 4.47 2.29 -5.40
CA ASN A 38 5.57 1.61 -4.71
C ASN A 38 6.89 1.78 -5.46
N LEU A 39 7.93 2.21 -4.77
CA LEU A 39 9.32 2.15 -5.25
C LEU A 39 9.85 0.71 -5.07
N GLY A 40 9.18 -0.26 -5.70
CA GLY A 40 9.48 -1.69 -5.52
C GLY A 40 10.78 -2.14 -6.17
N ASN A 41 11.31 -3.28 -5.71
CA ASN A 41 12.58 -3.89 -6.12
C ASN A 41 13.79 -2.96 -5.93
N THR A 42 13.75 -2.07 -4.94
CA THR A 42 14.75 -1.01 -4.78
C THR A 42 15.41 -1.06 -3.39
N MET A 43 14.81 -0.43 -2.38
CA MET A 43 15.44 -0.37 -1.06
C MET A 43 15.22 -1.65 -0.24
N GLU A 44 14.32 -2.54 -0.66
CA GLU A 44 14.11 -3.87 -0.10
C GLU A 44 14.94 -4.97 -0.79
N ALA A 45 15.70 -4.60 -1.83
CA ALA A 45 16.43 -5.57 -2.65
C ALA A 45 17.68 -6.10 -1.94
N GLY A 46 17.95 -7.41 -2.08
CA GLY A 46 19.13 -8.03 -1.47
C GLY A 46 19.05 -9.56 -1.46
N SER A 47 19.77 -10.19 -0.54
CA SER A 47 19.81 -11.62 -0.32
C SER A 47 19.62 -11.95 1.17
N ASN A 48 18.69 -12.83 1.50
CA ASN A 48 18.43 -13.28 2.88
C ASN A 48 19.65 -13.96 3.57
N THR A 49 20.66 -14.35 2.79
CA THR A 49 21.94 -14.84 3.35
C THR A 49 22.75 -13.72 4.01
N ASN A 50 22.36 -12.47 3.82
CA ASN A 50 23.03 -11.29 4.35
C ASN A 50 22.38 -10.74 5.63
N ASN A 51 21.38 -11.41 6.20
CA ASN A 51 20.71 -10.93 7.42
C ASN A 51 21.70 -10.73 8.56
N TRP A 52 21.53 -9.63 9.29
CA TRP A 52 22.37 -9.23 10.43
C TRP A 52 23.84 -8.97 10.07
N THR A 53 24.12 -8.62 8.83
CA THR A 53 25.47 -8.28 8.32
C THR A 53 25.49 -6.87 7.73
N ASN A 54 26.69 -6.38 7.37
CA ASN A 54 26.88 -5.10 6.67
C ASN A 54 27.57 -5.28 5.32
N ASN A 55 27.12 -6.24 4.53
CA ASN A 55 27.71 -6.56 3.22
C ASN A 55 26.80 -6.24 2.02
N GLY A 56 25.63 -5.65 2.24
CA GLY A 56 24.72 -5.18 1.18
C GLY A 56 25.25 -3.94 0.47
N GLY A 57 25.71 -2.97 1.23
CA GLY A 57 26.18 -1.69 0.73
C GLY A 57 25.12 -0.93 -0.07
N LEU A 58 25.46 0.23 -0.64
CA LEU A 58 24.53 1.05 -1.44
C LEU A 58 24.15 0.43 -2.79
N THR A 59 24.90 -0.58 -3.24
CA THR A 59 24.58 -1.30 -4.49
C THR A 59 23.37 -2.21 -4.37
N ALA A 60 22.92 -2.54 -3.15
CA ALA A 60 21.69 -3.30 -2.89
C ALA A 60 20.48 -2.65 -3.56
N GLU A 61 20.40 -1.32 -3.61
CA GLU A 61 19.34 -0.57 -4.33
C GLU A 61 19.11 -1.07 -5.76
N ARG A 62 20.11 -1.68 -6.38
CA ARG A 62 20.07 -2.14 -7.77
C ARG A 62 20.19 -3.66 -7.91
N ALA A 63 20.00 -4.41 -6.83
CA ALA A 63 20.18 -5.86 -6.87
C ALA A 63 19.06 -6.57 -7.65
N TRP A 64 17.82 -6.04 -7.62
CA TRP A 64 16.67 -6.64 -8.32
C TRP A 64 16.18 -5.83 -9.52
N GLN A 65 16.68 -4.61 -9.69
CA GLN A 65 16.46 -3.72 -10.83
C GLN A 65 17.73 -2.91 -11.09
N THR A 66 17.84 -2.13 -12.16
CA THR A 66 19.13 -1.54 -12.57
C THR A 66 19.25 -0.03 -12.38
N THR A 67 18.19 0.66 -11.97
CA THR A 67 18.12 2.11 -11.92
C THR A 67 18.37 2.61 -10.49
N THR A 68 19.30 3.56 -10.33
CA THR A 68 19.43 4.31 -9.08
C THR A 68 18.31 5.35 -9.00
N THR A 69 17.66 5.46 -7.86
CA THR A 69 16.60 6.45 -7.63
C THR A 69 17.19 7.85 -7.55
N THR A 70 16.68 8.78 -8.34
CA THR A 70 17.07 10.17 -8.35
C THR A 70 15.86 11.08 -8.15
N GLN A 71 16.09 12.36 -7.85
CA GLN A 71 15.01 13.35 -7.80
C GLN A 71 14.17 13.34 -9.07
N GLU A 72 14.80 13.24 -10.25
CA GLU A 72 14.09 13.22 -11.53
C GLU A 72 13.13 12.02 -11.70
N VAL A 73 13.44 10.88 -11.09
CA VAL A 73 12.52 9.72 -11.06
C VAL A 73 11.30 10.07 -10.24
N ILE A 74 11.48 10.68 -9.08
CA ILE A 74 10.36 11.08 -8.20
C ILE A 74 9.55 12.21 -8.84
N ASP A 75 10.20 13.23 -9.43
CA ASP A 75 9.54 14.28 -10.20
C ASP A 75 8.64 13.69 -11.31
N PHE A 76 9.13 12.66 -12.00
CA PHE A 76 8.36 11.96 -13.03
C PHE A 76 7.14 11.21 -12.44
N VAL A 77 7.32 10.48 -11.33
CA VAL A 77 6.23 9.79 -10.63
C VAL A 77 5.14 10.79 -10.22
N LYS A 78 5.52 11.91 -9.61
CA LYS A 78 4.59 13.00 -9.26
C LYS A 78 3.88 13.55 -10.50
N ALA A 79 4.58 13.75 -11.60
CA ALA A 79 4.00 14.25 -12.86
C ALA A 79 2.95 13.31 -13.46
N GLN A 80 3.02 12.00 -13.16
CA GLN A 80 1.96 11.03 -13.51
C GLN A 80 0.72 11.13 -12.62
N GLY A 81 0.71 11.98 -11.61
CA GLY A 81 -0.45 12.25 -10.75
C GLY A 81 -0.45 11.51 -9.42
N PHE A 82 0.57 10.71 -9.12
CA PHE A 82 0.73 10.07 -7.82
C PHE A 82 0.87 11.11 -6.70
N LYS A 83 0.31 10.80 -5.53
CA LYS A 83 0.29 11.67 -4.35
C LYS A 83 1.12 11.13 -3.21
N SER A 84 1.44 9.85 -3.26
CA SER A 84 2.26 9.18 -2.25
C SER A 84 3.18 8.13 -2.86
N VAL A 85 4.28 7.87 -2.15
CA VAL A 85 5.28 6.85 -2.48
C VAL A 85 5.43 5.94 -1.26
N ARG A 86 5.22 4.63 -1.44
CA ARG A 86 5.67 3.64 -0.47
C ARG A 86 7.10 3.26 -0.83
N ILE A 87 7.99 3.30 0.15
CA ILE A 87 9.41 2.95 0.01
C ILE A 87 9.63 1.65 0.79
N PRO A 88 9.43 0.48 0.16
CA PRO A 88 9.81 -0.80 0.74
C PRO A 88 11.29 -0.77 1.12
N THR A 89 11.64 -1.10 2.36
CA THR A 89 13.03 -0.95 2.84
C THR A 89 13.47 -2.15 3.64
N ALA A 90 14.61 -2.73 3.28
CA ALA A 90 15.33 -3.68 4.10
C ALA A 90 16.33 -2.94 5.01
N TRP A 91 16.28 -3.23 6.29
CA TRP A 91 17.16 -2.65 7.30
C TRP A 91 18.16 -3.66 7.85
N VAL A 92 17.74 -4.92 7.95
CA VAL A 92 18.51 -6.02 8.52
C VAL A 92 19.32 -6.76 7.47
N MET A 93 18.78 -6.86 6.26
CA MET A 93 19.36 -7.64 5.17
C MET A 93 20.55 -6.90 4.53
N GLY A 94 21.71 -7.08 5.12
CA GLY A 94 22.98 -6.52 4.62
C GLY A 94 23.31 -5.09 5.09
N HIS A 95 22.53 -4.55 6.04
CA HIS A 95 22.64 -3.15 6.47
C HIS A 95 22.75 -2.98 7.99
N ILE A 96 23.25 -4.01 8.71
CA ILE A 96 23.52 -3.96 10.16
C ILE A 96 25.01 -3.90 10.40
N SER A 97 25.48 -2.75 10.89
CA SER A 97 26.89 -2.52 11.22
C SER A 97 27.32 -3.15 12.55
N ASP A 98 26.38 -3.35 13.49
CA ASP A 98 26.58 -4.05 14.76
C ASP A 98 25.33 -4.89 15.07
N ALA A 99 25.43 -6.21 14.86
CA ALA A 99 24.33 -7.14 15.08
C ALA A 99 23.96 -7.28 16.57
N SER A 100 24.88 -7.10 17.49
CA SER A 100 24.65 -7.20 18.94
C SER A 100 23.77 -6.07 19.46
N ASN A 101 23.94 -4.88 18.88
CA ASN A 101 23.18 -3.68 19.21
C ASN A 101 22.08 -3.36 18.19
N VAL A 102 21.95 -4.16 17.12
CA VAL A 102 21.00 -3.89 16.00
C VAL A 102 21.25 -2.51 15.40
N THR A 103 22.52 -2.14 15.17
CA THR A 103 22.86 -0.81 14.65
C THR A 103 22.76 -0.80 13.13
N ILE A 104 21.87 0.03 12.59
CA ILE A 104 21.73 0.22 11.14
C ILE A 104 22.98 0.90 10.58
N ASP A 105 23.42 0.49 9.39
CA ASP A 105 24.51 1.14 8.67
C ASP A 105 24.16 2.60 8.36
N ALA A 106 25.05 3.51 8.74
CA ALA A 106 24.80 4.95 8.61
C ALA A 106 24.71 5.42 7.15
N ALA A 107 25.47 4.79 6.24
CA ALA A 107 25.41 5.14 4.82
C ALA A 107 24.10 4.68 4.19
N TRP A 108 23.58 3.52 4.59
CA TRP A 108 22.27 3.04 4.16
C TRP A 108 21.14 3.93 4.69
N MET A 109 21.14 4.25 5.99
CA MET A 109 20.17 5.17 6.58
C MET A 109 20.17 6.52 5.85
N ALA A 110 21.36 7.07 5.57
CA ALA A 110 21.48 8.33 4.82
C ALA A 110 20.91 8.20 3.40
N ARG A 111 21.10 7.05 2.71
CA ARG A 111 20.55 6.83 1.38
C ARG A 111 19.03 6.73 1.38
N VAL A 112 18.46 6.00 2.33
CA VAL A 112 16.99 5.94 2.48
C VAL A 112 16.44 7.33 2.75
N LYS A 113 17.09 8.10 3.65
CA LYS A 113 16.69 9.47 3.95
C LYS A 113 16.74 10.37 2.71
N GLU A 114 17.76 10.26 1.88
CA GLU A 114 17.89 11.02 0.64
C GLU A 114 16.67 10.78 -0.31
N ILE A 115 16.21 9.52 -0.43
CA ILE A 115 15.02 9.20 -1.25
C ILE A 115 13.75 9.75 -0.61
N VAL A 116 13.62 9.69 0.71
CA VAL A 116 12.51 10.33 1.44
C VAL A 116 12.51 11.85 1.18
N ASP A 117 13.69 12.49 1.23
CA ASP A 117 13.83 13.92 0.98
C ASP A 117 13.40 14.30 -0.47
N TYR A 118 13.68 13.45 -1.47
CA TYR A 118 13.17 13.66 -2.83
C TYR A 118 11.65 13.70 -2.88
N CYS A 119 10.99 12.76 -2.19
CA CYS A 119 9.53 12.68 -2.16
C CYS A 119 8.91 13.87 -1.41
N VAL A 120 9.43 14.19 -0.22
CA VAL A 120 8.92 15.31 0.62
C VAL A 120 9.11 16.65 -0.07
N LYS A 121 10.25 16.87 -0.74
CA LYS A 121 10.50 18.08 -1.53
C LYS A 121 9.42 18.28 -2.61
N ASP A 122 8.90 17.20 -3.15
CA ASP A 122 7.81 17.24 -4.13
C ASP A 122 6.41 17.34 -3.50
N GLY A 123 6.31 17.34 -2.17
CA GLY A 123 5.05 17.37 -1.44
C GLY A 123 4.28 16.05 -1.55
N LEU A 124 4.98 14.93 -1.77
CA LEU A 124 4.41 13.59 -1.76
C LEU A 124 4.39 13.06 -0.33
N TYR A 125 3.35 12.31 0.00
CA TYR A 125 3.34 11.49 1.20
C TYR A 125 4.27 10.29 1.02
N VAL A 126 4.95 9.88 2.08
CA VAL A 126 5.89 8.76 2.09
C VAL A 126 5.45 7.75 3.13
N LEU A 127 5.30 6.50 2.74
CA LEU A 127 5.21 5.37 3.66
C LEU A 127 6.55 4.62 3.65
N LEU A 128 7.28 4.69 4.75
CA LEU A 128 8.52 3.97 4.99
C LEU A 128 8.24 2.79 5.89
N ASN A 129 8.63 1.57 5.51
CA ASN A 129 8.38 0.36 6.28
C ASN A 129 9.63 -0.49 6.55
N ASP A 130 9.49 -1.51 7.39
CA ASP A 130 10.37 -2.69 7.43
C ASP A 130 9.72 -3.73 6.52
N HIS A 131 10.30 -3.89 5.31
CA HIS A 131 9.72 -4.75 4.29
C HIS A 131 10.04 -6.23 4.57
N TRP A 132 10.02 -7.11 3.58
CA TRP A 132 10.39 -8.52 3.73
C TRP A 132 11.71 -8.71 4.52
N ASP A 133 12.70 -7.89 4.24
CA ASP A 133 13.97 -7.72 4.95
C ASP A 133 14.67 -9.07 5.26
N GLY A 134 14.73 -9.92 4.22
CA GLY A 134 15.28 -11.27 4.34
C GLY A 134 14.46 -12.22 5.21
N GLY A 135 13.23 -11.89 5.52
CA GLY A 135 12.27 -12.70 6.27
C GLY A 135 12.57 -12.81 7.76
N TRP A 136 13.42 -11.92 8.31
CA TRP A 136 13.87 -12.06 9.72
C TRP A 136 12.72 -12.04 10.73
N LEU A 137 11.71 -11.21 10.52
CA LEU A 137 10.51 -11.13 11.34
C LEU A 137 9.30 -11.66 10.60
N GLU A 138 9.17 -11.34 9.31
CA GLU A 138 8.03 -11.75 8.48
C GLU A 138 7.81 -13.28 8.50
N ASN A 139 8.89 -14.07 8.48
CA ASN A 139 8.82 -15.54 8.51
C ASN A 139 8.91 -16.15 9.91
N SER A 140 8.93 -15.34 10.98
CA SER A 140 9.16 -15.84 12.34
C SER A 140 7.95 -16.50 13.00
N PHE A 141 6.77 -16.41 12.39
CA PHE A 141 5.49 -16.88 12.95
C PHE A 141 5.37 -18.41 13.05
N SER A 142 6.32 -19.14 12.48
CA SER A 142 6.43 -20.60 12.71
C SER A 142 6.86 -20.97 14.14
N ASP A 143 7.53 -20.05 14.87
CA ASP A 143 7.88 -20.19 16.28
C ASP A 143 7.37 -18.98 17.07
N ILE A 144 6.20 -19.12 17.68
CA ILE A 144 5.57 -18.13 18.55
C ILE A 144 5.80 -18.37 20.04
N SER A 145 6.90 -19.07 20.40
CA SER A 145 7.28 -19.22 21.81
C SER A 145 7.60 -17.86 22.45
N ALA A 146 7.33 -17.75 23.75
CA ALA A 146 7.58 -16.50 24.49
C ALA A 146 9.03 -16.03 24.40
N ALA A 147 10.00 -16.95 24.30
CA ALA A 147 11.41 -16.61 24.14
C ALA A 147 11.70 -15.97 22.78
N THR A 148 11.19 -16.56 21.69
CA THR A 148 11.35 -16.02 20.32
C THR A 148 10.64 -14.69 20.17
N VAL A 149 9.39 -14.58 20.67
CA VAL A 149 8.62 -13.33 20.63
C VAL A 149 9.35 -12.22 21.39
N SER A 150 9.88 -12.50 22.59
CA SER A 150 10.63 -11.51 23.37
C SER A 150 11.91 -11.06 22.68
N ALA A 151 12.68 -11.99 22.10
CA ALA A 151 13.93 -11.68 21.40
C ALA A 151 13.69 -10.83 20.14
N ASN A 152 12.66 -11.17 19.34
CA ASN A 152 12.31 -10.42 18.14
C ASN A 152 11.72 -9.05 18.49
N SER A 153 10.92 -8.95 19.54
CA SER A 153 10.39 -7.68 20.05
C SER A 153 11.50 -6.69 20.42
N GLU A 154 12.56 -7.16 21.08
CA GLU A 154 13.69 -6.29 21.43
C GLU A 154 14.47 -5.81 20.20
N LYS A 155 14.67 -6.67 19.20
CA LYS A 155 15.28 -6.29 17.92
C LYS A 155 14.44 -5.26 17.18
N LEU A 156 13.14 -5.50 17.07
CA LEU A 156 12.16 -4.61 16.42
C LEU A 156 12.15 -3.23 17.11
N ARG A 157 12.10 -3.23 18.45
CA ARG A 157 12.16 -2.00 19.23
C ARG A 157 13.44 -1.19 18.94
N ARG A 158 14.61 -1.82 18.90
CA ARG A 158 15.87 -1.16 18.59
C ARG A 158 15.91 -0.62 17.17
N LEU A 159 15.41 -1.39 16.22
CA LEU A 159 15.32 -1.01 14.81
C LEU A 159 14.46 0.26 14.65
N TRP A 160 13.22 0.21 15.11
CA TRP A 160 12.30 1.33 14.98
C TRP A 160 12.68 2.56 15.80
N THR A 161 13.37 2.39 16.92
CA THR A 161 13.92 3.53 17.68
C THR A 161 14.92 4.33 16.84
N GLN A 162 15.79 3.67 16.07
CA GLN A 162 16.77 4.34 15.20
C GLN A 162 16.07 5.02 14.02
N ILE A 163 15.22 4.30 13.29
CA ILE A 163 14.47 4.83 12.15
C ILE A 163 13.65 6.04 12.60
N ALA A 164 12.87 5.89 13.66
CA ALA A 164 12.02 6.97 14.16
C ALA A 164 12.81 8.22 14.59
N ASN A 165 13.99 8.06 15.20
CA ASN A 165 14.85 9.19 15.56
C ASN A 165 15.40 9.94 14.33
N GLU A 166 15.77 9.22 13.26
CA GLU A 166 16.26 9.84 12.03
C GLU A 166 15.20 10.72 11.37
N PHE A 167 13.96 10.25 11.33
CA PHE A 167 12.85 10.94 10.66
C PHE A 167 11.95 11.77 11.58
N LYS A 168 12.32 11.97 12.82
CA LYS A 168 11.48 12.58 13.85
C LYS A 168 11.06 14.03 13.58
N SER A 169 11.85 14.78 12.81
CA SER A 169 11.58 16.18 12.46
C SER A 169 10.67 16.36 11.25
N TYR A 170 10.40 15.31 10.46
CA TYR A 170 9.50 15.38 9.32
C TYR A 170 8.06 15.57 9.78
N ASP A 171 7.29 16.30 8.99
CA ASP A 171 5.88 16.55 9.21
C ASP A 171 4.99 15.34 8.86
N GLU A 172 3.71 15.56 8.62
CA GLU A 172 2.72 14.53 8.31
C GLU A 172 2.95 13.83 6.97
N HIS A 173 3.83 14.35 6.11
CA HIS A 173 4.12 13.69 4.84
C HIS A 173 4.89 12.39 5.00
N VAL A 174 5.54 12.12 6.16
CA VAL A 174 6.23 10.86 6.40
C VAL A 174 5.44 9.99 7.39
N LEU A 175 5.03 8.81 6.95
CA LEU A 175 4.36 7.77 7.72
C LEU A 175 5.31 6.58 7.91
N PHE A 176 5.12 5.82 8.98
CA PHE A 176 5.85 4.58 9.21
C PHE A 176 4.92 3.38 9.18
N GLY A 177 5.32 2.33 8.45
CA GLY A 177 4.70 1.00 8.45
C GLY A 177 5.55 0.01 9.24
N GLY A 178 4.97 -0.62 10.25
CA GLY A 178 5.73 -1.44 11.20
C GLY A 178 6.45 -2.62 10.56
N LEU A 179 5.79 -3.26 9.61
CA LEU A 179 6.17 -4.50 8.94
C LEU A 179 5.78 -4.43 7.44
N ASN A 180 5.73 -5.62 6.78
CA ASN A 180 5.25 -5.78 5.41
C ASN A 180 4.14 -6.85 5.32
N GLU A 181 4.49 -8.12 5.12
CA GLU A 181 3.55 -9.24 4.96
C GLU A 181 3.76 -10.31 6.06
N PRO A 182 3.53 -9.97 7.34
CA PRO A 182 3.81 -10.87 8.46
C PRO A 182 3.06 -12.20 8.29
N ALA A 183 3.79 -13.31 8.16
CA ALA A 183 3.28 -14.62 7.74
C ALA A 183 2.45 -15.33 8.84
N ALA A 184 1.50 -14.61 9.43
CA ALA A 184 0.55 -15.13 10.40
C ALA A 184 -0.64 -15.78 9.70
N ASP A 185 -0.88 -17.07 9.95
CA ASP A 185 -1.85 -17.91 9.25
C ASP A 185 -3.02 -18.38 10.13
N ASN A 186 -3.09 -17.92 11.36
CA ASN A 186 -4.15 -18.25 12.30
C ASN A 186 -4.28 -17.21 13.42
N GLN A 187 -5.31 -17.35 14.28
CA GLN A 187 -5.58 -16.39 15.35
C GLN A 187 -4.42 -16.26 16.35
N SER A 188 -3.78 -17.37 16.75
CA SER A 188 -2.68 -17.33 17.74
C SER A 188 -1.46 -16.57 17.20
N GLN A 189 -1.13 -16.77 15.93
CA GLN A 189 -0.08 -16.01 15.25
C GLN A 189 -0.47 -14.54 15.06
N THR A 190 -1.73 -14.25 14.77
CA THR A 190 -2.25 -12.89 14.70
C THR A 190 -2.19 -12.18 16.06
N ASP A 191 -2.42 -12.89 17.16
CA ASP A 191 -2.27 -12.32 18.51
C ASP A 191 -0.78 -11.99 18.82
N VAL A 192 0.19 -12.74 18.27
CA VAL A 192 1.62 -12.42 18.34
C VAL A 192 1.97 -11.25 17.41
N LEU A 193 1.37 -11.18 16.23
CA LEU A 193 1.54 -10.02 15.34
C LEU A 193 1.14 -8.72 16.06
N LEU A 194 0.00 -8.69 16.73
CA LEU A 194 -0.43 -7.54 17.52
C LEU A 194 0.57 -7.16 18.63
N GLN A 195 1.30 -8.13 19.21
CA GLN A 195 2.36 -7.83 20.16
C GLN A 195 3.55 -7.12 19.50
N TYR A 196 3.98 -7.58 18.30
CA TYR A 196 5.05 -6.90 17.57
C TYR A 196 4.62 -5.50 17.13
N GLU A 197 3.39 -5.32 16.68
CA GLU A 197 2.90 -3.98 16.31
C GLU A 197 2.79 -3.04 17.51
N GLN A 198 2.42 -3.55 18.68
CA GLN A 198 2.47 -2.73 19.89
C GLN A 198 3.90 -2.29 20.23
N VAL A 199 4.90 -3.17 20.07
CA VAL A 199 6.31 -2.82 20.23
C VAL A 199 6.76 -1.74 19.25
N PHE A 200 6.32 -1.83 17.99
CA PHE A 200 6.57 -0.81 16.97
C PHE A 200 5.97 0.55 17.37
N ILE A 201 4.69 0.58 17.73
CA ILE A 201 4.00 1.80 18.16
C ILE A 201 4.74 2.43 19.33
N ASP A 202 5.01 1.67 20.37
CA ASP A 202 5.67 2.15 21.60
C ASP A 202 7.08 2.68 21.32
N ALA A 203 7.85 1.98 20.47
CA ALA A 203 9.20 2.39 20.09
C ALA A 203 9.20 3.74 19.37
N VAL A 204 8.28 3.93 18.42
CA VAL A 204 8.15 5.19 17.69
C VAL A 204 7.70 6.32 18.61
N ARG A 205 6.64 6.12 19.40
CA ARG A 205 6.09 7.12 20.33
C ARG A 205 7.11 7.59 21.36
N ALA A 206 7.91 6.67 21.88
CA ALA A 206 8.97 6.96 22.87
C ALA A 206 10.05 7.93 22.36
N THR A 207 10.24 8.07 21.05
CA THR A 207 11.21 9.01 20.48
C THR A 207 10.74 10.47 20.57
N GLY A 208 9.45 10.73 20.74
CA GLY A 208 8.89 12.08 20.90
C GLY A 208 8.97 12.94 19.64
N GLY A 209 8.91 14.27 19.79
CA GLY A 209 8.83 15.18 18.65
C GLY A 209 7.57 14.93 17.82
N ASN A 210 7.67 15.04 16.50
CA ASN A 210 6.54 14.76 15.59
C ASN A 210 6.10 13.28 15.64
N ASN A 211 6.96 12.38 16.08
CA ASN A 211 6.62 10.97 16.25
C ASN A 211 5.61 10.72 17.38
N ALA A 212 5.44 11.66 18.30
CA ALA A 212 4.41 11.55 19.33
C ALA A 212 2.98 11.50 18.75
N THR A 213 2.77 12.05 17.55
CA THR A 213 1.45 12.10 16.89
C THR A 213 1.48 11.67 15.41
N ARG A 214 2.64 11.23 14.89
CA ARG A 214 2.79 10.74 13.51
C ARG A 214 1.85 9.59 13.23
N THR A 215 1.23 9.58 12.05
CA THR A 215 0.44 8.44 11.57
C THR A 215 1.34 7.21 11.39
N LEU A 216 0.94 6.11 12.03
CA LEU A 216 1.56 4.79 11.92
C LEU A 216 0.63 3.83 11.18
N VAL A 217 1.23 2.92 10.45
CA VAL A 217 0.53 1.92 9.65
C VAL A 217 0.84 0.54 10.20
N VAL A 218 -0.19 -0.20 10.58
CA VAL A 218 -0.11 -1.54 11.14
C VAL A 218 -0.65 -2.55 10.13
N GLN A 219 -0.02 -3.71 10.03
CA GLN A 219 -0.27 -4.68 8.99
C GLN A 219 -1.22 -5.79 9.47
N GLY A 220 -2.22 -6.13 8.67
CA GLY A 220 -2.98 -7.36 8.88
C GLY A 220 -2.12 -8.62 8.65
N PRO A 221 -2.57 -9.80 9.12
CA PRO A 221 -1.82 -11.06 8.96
C PRO A 221 -1.60 -11.38 7.48
N GLY A 222 -0.33 -11.47 7.07
CA GLY A 222 0.11 -11.59 5.69
C GLY A 222 -0.28 -10.40 4.81
N THR A 223 -0.73 -9.27 5.37
CA THR A 223 -1.51 -8.23 4.68
C THR A 223 -2.60 -8.77 3.75
N ASP A 224 -2.93 -10.06 3.92
CA ASP A 224 -3.98 -10.73 3.19
C ASP A 224 -5.35 -10.18 3.62
N ILE A 225 -6.14 -9.71 2.65
CA ILE A 225 -7.39 -9.03 2.91
C ILE A 225 -8.44 -9.92 3.57
N GLU A 226 -8.46 -11.23 3.27
CA GLU A 226 -9.38 -12.20 3.88
C GLU A 226 -8.98 -12.53 5.31
N LYS A 227 -7.69 -12.82 5.55
CA LYS A 227 -7.15 -13.09 6.88
C LYS A 227 -7.32 -11.88 7.80
N THR A 228 -7.03 -10.67 7.29
CA THR A 228 -7.22 -9.40 8.00
C THR A 228 -8.69 -9.20 8.35
N GLY A 229 -9.59 -9.43 7.41
CA GLY A 229 -11.02 -9.41 7.65
C GLY A 229 -11.45 -10.37 8.75
N LYS A 230 -10.85 -11.55 8.81
CA LYS A 230 -11.23 -12.65 9.70
C LYS A 230 -10.64 -12.54 11.10
N TRP A 231 -9.34 -12.25 11.22
CA TRP A 231 -8.61 -12.46 12.47
C TRP A 231 -8.08 -11.17 13.11
N TYR A 232 -7.88 -10.10 12.35
CA TYR A 232 -7.20 -8.91 12.84
C TYR A 232 -8.17 -7.97 13.58
N ASP A 233 -7.80 -7.58 14.79
CA ASP A 233 -8.57 -6.65 15.61
C ASP A 233 -7.66 -5.50 16.07
N VAL A 234 -7.65 -4.41 15.30
CA VAL A 234 -6.84 -3.22 15.56
C VAL A 234 -7.16 -2.55 16.91
N THR A 235 -8.35 -2.78 17.48
CA THR A 235 -8.74 -2.19 18.76
C THR A 235 -7.99 -2.78 19.95
N LYS A 236 -7.29 -3.91 19.76
CA LYS A 236 -6.37 -4.48 20.76
C LYS A 236 -5.06 -3.71 20.91
N LEU A 237 -4.74 -2.85 19.94
CA LEU A 237 -3.56 -1.97 20.01
C LEU A 237 -3.88 -0.72 20.82
N THR A 238 -2.90 -0.28 21.59
CA THR A 238 -2.98 0.97 22.35
C THR A 238 -2.04 2.00 21.74
N ASP A 239 -2.54 3.20 21.51
CA ASP A 239 -1.73 4.31 21.02
C ASP A 239 -2.04 5.58 21.82
N SER A 240 -0.99 6.26 22.31
CA SER A 240 -1.12 7.56 22.95
C SER A 240 -1.62 8.65 22.00
N ALA A 241 -1.38 8.50 20.70
CA ALA A 241 -1.86 9.38 19.63
C ALA A 241 -3.20 8.88 19.08
N LYS A 242 -4.29 9.42 19.58
CA LYS A 242 -5.63 9.04 19.12
C LYS A 242 -5.83 9.39 17.64
N GLY A 243 -6.38 8.43 16.88
CA GLY A 243 -6.67 8.62 15.46
C GLY A 243 -5.43 8.60 14.55
N ALA A 244 -4.26 8.18 15.06
CA ALA A 244 -3.01 8.17 14.30
C ALA A 244 -2.62 6.77 13.78
N LEU A 245 -3.56 5.83 13.69
CA LEU A 245 -3.33 4.50 13.11
C LEU A 245 -4.08 4.32 11.79
N MET A 246 -3.43 3.66 10.83
CA MET A 246 -4.02 3.10 9.61
C MET A 246 -3.76 1.59 9.59
N VAL A 247 -4.62 0.83 8.91
CA VAL A 247 -4.45 -0.61 8.71
C VAL A 247 -4.03 -0.88 7.27
N GLU A 248 -3.02 -1.70 7.04
CA GLU A 248 -2.55 -2.08 5.70
C GLU A 248 -3.02 -3.48 5.32
N VAL A 249 -3.49 -3.59 4.07
CA VAL A 249 -3.78 -4.84 3.38
C VAL A 249 -3.24 -4.78 1.96
N HIS A 250 -2.97 -5.93 1.35
CA HIS A 250 -2.59 -6.07 -0.05
C HIS A 250 -3.69 -6.78 -0.84
N TYR A 251 -3.72 -6.56 -2.16
CA TYR A 251 -4.73 -7.16 -3.04
C TYR A 251 -4.15 -7.65 -4.35
N TYR A 252 -3.98 -8.97 -4.44
CA TYR A 252 -3.48 -9.64 -5.62
C TYR A 252 -4.45 -10.75 -6.10
N THR A 253 -5.76 -10.52 -5.95
CA THR A 253 -6.80 -11.48 -6.33
C THR A 253 -7.39 -11.17 -7.71
N PRO A 254 -7.52 -12.17 -8.62
CA PRO A 254 -7.02 -13.55 -8.48
C PRO A 254 -5.52 -13.65 -8.80
N PRO A 255 -4.72 -14.42 -8.05
CA PRO A 255 -3.28 -14.51 -8.24
C PRO A 255 -2.86 -15.00 -9.64
N GLN A 256 -3.72 -15.75 -10.34
CA GLN A 256 -3.47 -16.15 -11.71
C GLN A 256 -3.47 -14.99 -12.71
N PHE A 257 -4.21 -13.91 -12.44
CA PHE A 257 -4.22 -12.71 -13.27
C PHE A 257 -3.11 -11.76 -12.87
N THR A 258 -2.98 -11.52 -11.58
CA THR A 258 -1.98 -10.60 -11.04
C THR A 258 -0.55 -11.12 -11.22
N GLY A 259 -0.35 -12.46 -11.28
CA GLY A 259 0.95 -13.08 -11.53
C GLY A 259 1.81 -13.30 -10.30
N VAL A 260 1.24 -13.14 -9.10
CA VAL A 260 1.98 -13.34 -7.84
C VAL A 260 2.24 -14.83 -7.57
N TRP A 261 1.37 -15.73 -8.06
CA TRP A 261 1.49 -17.18 -7.90
C TRP A 261 1.23 -17.90 -9.24
N GLU A 262 2.21 -17.94 -10.13
CA GLU A 262 2.02 -18.43 -11.51
C GLU A 262 1.94 -19.96 -11.67
N ASN A 263 1.87 -20.74 -10.60
CA ASN A 263 2.06 -22.19 -10.69
C ASN A 263 1.01 -22.98 -11.47
N ASN A 264 -0.16 -22.40 -11.84
CA ASN A 264 -1.13 -23.11 -12.68
C ASN A 264 -2.06 -22.16 -13.43
N ALA A 265 -2.22 -22.38 -14.73
CA ALA A 265 -3.24 -21.81 -15.61
C ALA A 265 -3.44 -20.29 -15.43
N PRO A 266 -2.54 -19.44 -15.97
CA PRO A 266 -2.65 -17.99 -15.83
C PRO A 266 -3.94 -17.49 -16.46
N PHE A 267 -4.55 -16.45 -15.84
CA PHE A 267 -5.60 -15.66 -16.47
C PHE A 267 -4.97 -14.48 -17.24
N TYR A 268 -5.44 -14.25 -18.44
CA TYR A 268 -5.03 -13.10 -19.26
C TYR A 268 -6.16 -12.10 -19.42
N PHE A 269 -7.41 -12.52 -19.18
CA PHE A 269 -8.60 -11.72 -19.41
C PHE A 269 -9.42 -11.61 -18.13
N TRP A 270 -9.48 -10.42 -17.60
CA TRP A 270 -10.21 -10.06 -16.41
C TRP A 270 -11.34 -9.07 -16.76
N GLY A 271 -12.48 -9.21 -16.08
CA GLY A 271 -13.71 -8.50 -16.42
C GLY A 271 -14.45 -9.19 -17.56
N SER A 272 -15.69 -9.62 -17.32
CA SER A 272 -16.47 -10.48 -18.24
C SER A 272 -16.59 -9.92 -19.67
N ALA A 273 -16.58 -8.58 -19.82
CA ALA A 273 -16.61 -7.92 -21.15
C ALA A 273 -15.33 -8.14 -21.96
N ASN A 274 -14.21 -8.44 -21.30
CA ASN A 274 -12.92 -8.68 -21.92
C ASN A 274 -12.67 -10.18 -22.20
N HIS A 275 -13.53 -11.08 -21.73
CA HIS A 275 -13.38 -12.50 -21.96
C HIS A 275 -13.36 -12.84 -23.46
N VAL A 276 -12.56 -13.83 -23.83
CA VAL A 276 -12.55 -14.42 -25.16
C VAL A 276 -13.65 -15.49 -25.20
N PRO A 277 -14.64 -15.37 -26.13
CA PRO A 277 -15.85 -16.21 -26.07
C PRO A 277 -15.60 -17.68 -26.44
N SER A 278 -14.56 -17.98 -27.23
CA SER A 278 -14.27 -19.33 -27.72
C SER A 278 -12.85 -19.45 -28.26
N GLY A 279 -12.42 -20.68 -28.57
CA GLY A 279 -11.10 -21.00 -29.13
C GLY A 279 -10.03 -21.19 -28.06
N SER A 280 -8.77 -21.33 -28.50
CA SER A 280 -7.64 -21.70 -27.63
C SER A 280 -7.31 -20.68 -26.53
N TRP A 281 -7.74 -19.44 -26.70
CA TRP A 281 -7.52 -18.37 -25.71
C TRP A 281 -8.59 -18.29 -24.64
N ALA A 282 -9.77 -18.88 -24.84
CA ALA A 282 -10.88 -18.81 -23.86
C ALA A 282 -10.52 -19.44 -22.51
N LYS A 283 -9.58 -20.37 -22.47
CA LYS A 283 -9.09 -20.99 -21.24
C LYS A 283 -8.33 -20.04 -20.30
N TYR A 284 -7.94 -18.86 -20.79
CA TYR A 284 -7.25 -17.82 -20.02
C TYR A 284 -8.19 -16.73 -19.51
N ASN A 285 -9.52 -16.88 -19.66
CA ASN A 285 -10.46 -16.01 -18.99
C ASN A 285 -10.43 -16.25 -17.49
N ALA A 286 -10.54 -15.17 -16.69
CA ALA A 286 -10.74 -15.29 -15.27
C ALA A 286 -12.05 -16.04 -14.98
N THR A 287 -12.04 -16.92 -14.01
CA THR A 287 -13.22 -17.71 -13.60
C THR A 287 -13.68 -17.35 -12.19
N TRP A 288 -12.93 -16.48 -11.50
CA TRP A 288 -13.20 -15.97 -10.17
C TRP A 288 -12.34 -14.71 -9.91
N GLY A 289 -12.57 -14.00 -8.80
CA GLY A 289 -11.76 -12.83 -8.41
C GLY A 289 -12.04 -11.60 -9.27
N GLU A 290 -13.23 -11.49 -9.86
CA GLU A 290 -13.64 -10.35 -10.66
C GLU A 290 -14.35 -9.27 -9.81
N GLU A 291 -14.97 -8.26 -10.43
CA GLU A 291 -15.42 -7.02 -9.81
C GLU A 291 -16.28 -7.21 -8.55
N SER A 292 -17.19 -8.20 -8.54
CA SER A 292 -18.09 -8.40 -7.41
C SER A 292 -17.40 -8.93 -6.15
N GLU A 293 -16.40 -9.78 -6.32
CA GLU A 293 -15.62 -10.29 -5.20
C GLU A 293 -14.71 -9.21 -4.63
N LEU A 294 -14.05 -8.43 -5.50
CA LEU A 294 -13.27 -7.26 -5.11
C LEU A 294 -14.08 -6.28 -4.26
N GLN A 295 -15.30 -5.94 -4.71
CA GLN A 295 -16.19 -5.05 -3.95
C GLN A 295 -16.55 -5.63 -2.58
N GLY A 296 -16.75 -6.93 -2.49
CA GLY A 296 -17.01 -7.62 -1.22
C GLY A 296 -15.88 -7.45 -0.22
N TYR A 297 -14.63 -7.64 -0.66
CA TYR A 297 -13.45 -7.47 0.19
C TYR A 297 -13.28 -6.02 0.65
N PHE A 298 -13.40 -5.05 -0.26
CA PHE A 298 -13.23 -3.64 0.10
C PHE A 298 -14.36 -3.15 1.01
N GLN A 299 -15.59 -3.61 0.82
CA GLN A 299 -16.69 -3.33 1.74
C GLN A 299 -16.44 -3.91 3.13
N GLN A 300 -15.83 -5.10 3.23
CA GLN A 300 -15.43 -5.68 4.51
C GLN A 300 -14.40 -4.80 5.23
N MET A 301 -13.37 -4.34 4.52
CA MET A 301 -12.35 -3.44 5.08
C MET A 301 -12.95 -2.11 5.52
N LYS A 302 -13.84 -1.53 4.70
CA LYS A 302 -14.56 -0.32 5.06
C LYS A 302 -15.33 -0.50 6.36
N THR A 303 -16.17 -1.53 6.44
CA THR A 303 -17.04 -1.76 7.61
C THR A 303 -16.23 -2.06 8.87
N LYS A 304 -15.12 -2.81 8.73
CA LYS A 304 -14.32 -3.23 9.88
C LYS A 304 -13.41 -2.14 10.39
N PHE A 305 -12.82 -1.34 9.51
CA PHE A 305 -11.78 -0.38 9.86
C PHE A 305 -12.12 1.07 9.50
N ALA A 306 -12.37 1.40 8.23
CA ALA A 306 -12.51 2.79 7.81
C ALA A 306 -13.70 3.50 8.49
N ASP A 307 -14.86 2.84 8.59
CA ASP A 307 -16.05 3.37 9.27
C ASP A 307 -15.87 3.48 10.80
N ASN A 308 -14.81 2.86 11.35
CA ASN A 308 -14.45 2.91 12.76
C ASN A 308 -13.25 3.85 13.04
N GLY A 309 -12.87 4.70 12.08
CA GLY A 309 -11.83 5.71 12.25
C GLY A 309 -10.40 5.23 12.00
N TYR A 310 -10.24 4.04 11.40
CA TYR A 310 -8.95 3.51 10.94
C TYR A 310 -8.93 3.48 9.42
N PRO A 311 -8.43 4.52 8.72
CA PRO A 311 -8.27 4.46 7.27
C PRO A 311 -7.45 3.24 6.86
N VAL A 312 -7.76 2.66 5.69
CA VAL A 312 -7.09 1.46 5.23
C VAL A 312 -6.14 1.81 4.11
N LEU A 313 -4.89 1.34 4.19
CA LEU A 313 -3.99 1.31 3.05
C LEU A 313 -4.19 0.00 2.28
N LEU A 314 -4.46 0.11 0.98
CA LEU A 314 -4.20 -0.95 0.03
C LEU A 314 -2.74 -0.79 -0.42
N GLY A 315 -1.80 -1.24 0.45
CA GLY A 315 -0.38 -0.95 0.34
C GLY A 315 0.27 -1.51 -0.91
N GLU A 316 -0.30 -2.59 -1.44
CA GLU A 316 0.11 -3.18 -2.70
C GLU A 316 -1.09 -3.73 -3.48
N TYR A 317 -1.11 -3.45 -4.77
CA TYR A 317 -1.93 -4.12 -5.76
C TYR A 317 -1.30 -3.99 -7.14
N GLY A 318 -1.63 -4.87 -8.07
CA GLY A 318 -1.15 -4.78 -9.43
C GLY A 318 -1.52 -6.02 -10.24
N ALA A 319 -1.19 -5.98 -11.53
CA ALA A 319 -1.36 -7.13 -12.42
C ALA A 319 -0.25 -7.17 -13.46
N ASN A 320 0.20 -8.38 -13.78
CA ASN A 320 1.24 -8.60 -14.78
C ASN A 320 0.74 -8.30 -16.19
N TRP A 321 1.32 -7.29 -16.81
CA TRP A 321 1.15 -7.08 -18.25
C TRP A 321 2.00 -8.11 -19.03
N ARG A 322 1.43 -8.70 -20.09
CA ARG A 322 2.06 -9.77 -20.88
C ARG A 322 2.02 -9.43 -22.37
N ALA A 323 3.08 -9.77 -23.09
CA ALA A 323 3.12 -9.69 -24.55
C ALA A 323 2.59 -11.01 -25.15
N LEU A 324 1.39 -11.02 -25.70
CA LEU A 324 0.72 -12.25 -26.14
C LEU A 324 0.95 -12.61 -27.62
N GLY A 325 1.65 -11.75 -28.38
CA GLY A 325 2.01 -12.01 -29.78
C GLY A 325 0.86 -12.02 -30.80
N ASN A 326 -0.39 -11.82 -30.36
CA ASN A 326 -1.57 -11.76 -31.22
C ASN A 326 -2.32 -10.45 -30.97
N ILE A 327 -2.47 -9.61 -31.99
CA ILE A 327 -2.98 -8.24 -31.88
C ILE A 327 -4.40 -8.18 -31.28
N SER A 328 -5.33 -9.06 -31.71
CA SER A 328 -6.70 -9.02 -31.22
C SER A 328 -6.82 -9.49 -29.77
N VAL A 329 -6.01 -10.47 -29.39
CA VAL A 329 -5.93 -11.00 -28.03
C VAL A 329 -5.20 -10.03 -27.13
N GLN A 330 -4.12 -9.39 -27.62
CA GLN A 330 -3.41 -8.33 -26.90
C GLN A 330 -4.33 -7.17 -26.49
N LYS A 331 -5.18 -6.70 -27.43
CA LYS A 331 -6.17 -5.65 -27.12
C LYS A 331 -7.11 -6.04 -25.98
N LYS A 332 -7.51 -7.30 -25.87
CA LYS A 332 -8.36 -7.78 -24.78
C LYS A 332 -7.59 -7.87 -23.45
N HIS A 333 -6.33 -8.29 -23.51
CA HIS A 333 -5.45 -8.29 -22.35
C HIS A 333 -5.20 -6.86 -21.85
N ASP A 334 -4.85 -5.94 -22.74
CA ASP A 334 -4.64 -4.54 -22.41
C ASP A 334 -5.91 -3.92 -21.80
N ALA A 335 -7.07 -4.24 -22.35
CA ALA A 335 -8.36 -3.80 -21.78
C ALA A 335 -8.62 -4.42 -20.40
N SER A 336 -8.20 -5.67 -20.15
CA SER A 336 -8.29 -6.31 -18.84
C SER A 336 -7.36 -5.66 -17.81
N ILE A 337 -6.12 -5.35 -18.20
CA ILE A 337 -5.15 -4.63 -17.36
C ILE A 337 -5.70 -3.24 -16.99
N LYS A 338 -6.21 -2.50 -17.99
CA LYS A 338 -6.82 -1.18 -17.76
C LYS A 338 -8.01 -1.28 -16.80
N LEU A 339 -8.95 -2.16 -17.08
CA LEU A 339 -10.16 -2.32 -16.26
C LEU A 339 -9.83 -2.73 -14.82
N PHE A 340 -8.88 -3.67 -14.62
CA PHE A 340 -8.46 -4.08 -13.29
C PHE A 340 -7.95 -2.88 -12.46
N HIS A 341 -7.02 -2.10 -13.02
CA HIS A 341 -6.46 -0.94 -12.31
C HIS A 341 -7.52 0.15 -12.08
N GLU A 342 -8.43 0.37 -13.05
CA GLU A 342 -9.55 1.30 -12.89
C GLU A 342 -10.47 0.89 -11.74
N VAL A 343 -10.90 -0.37 -11.74
CA VAL A 343 -11.85 -0.89 -10.74
C VAL A 343 -11.20 -0.91 -9.36
N VAL A 344 -9.95 -1.39 -9.24
CA VAL A 344 -9.24 -1.38 -7.95
C VAL A 344 -9.12 0.03 -7.39
N CYS A 345 -8.64 1.00 -8.18
CA CYS A 345 -8.51 2.39 -7.72
C CYS A 345 -9.85 2.98 -7.32
N ARG A 346 -10.86 2.88 -8.18
CA ARG A 346 -12.19 3.45 -7.93
C ARG A 346 -12.83 2.85 -6.68
N GLU A 347 -12.87 1.54 -6.61
CA GLU A 347 -13.54 0.86 -5.50
C GLU A 347 -12.76 1.00 -4.18
N ALA A 348 -11.42 0.97 -4.21
CA ALA A 348 -10.61 1.25 -3.02
C ALA A 348 -10.97 2.63 -2.44
N ILE A 349 -10.88 3.68 -3.24
CA ILE A 349 -11.16 5.05 -2.81
C ILE A 349 -12.61 5.21 -2.35
N ASN A 350 -13.58 4.63 -3.06
CA ASN A 350 -14.99 4.66 -2.68
C ASN A 350 -15.27 3.99 -1.34
N HIS A 351 -14.42 3.04 -0.94
CA HIS A 351 -14.53 2.33 0.33
C HIS A 351 -13.61 2.90 1.44
N GLY A 352 -12.92 4.01 1.18
CA GLY A 352 -12.02 4.62 2.17
C GLY A 352 -10.67 3.92 2.28
N LEU A 353 -10.25 3.23 1.21
CA LEU A 353 -8.92 2.62 1.08
C LEU A 353 -8.03 3.48 0.18
N ILE A 354 -6.74 3.53 0.49
CA ILE A 354 -5.73 4.30 -0.25
C ILE A 354 -4.94 3.32 -1.13
N PRO A 355 -5.16 3.26 -2.47
CA PRO A 355 -4.50 2.31 -3.34
C PRO A 355 -3.07 2.71 -3.71
N PHE A 356 -2.11 1.79 -3.49
CA PHE A 356 -0.71 1.91 -3.90
C PHE A 356 -0.39 0.83 -4.94
N VAL A 357 -0.14 1.22 -6.19
CA VAL A 357 0.24 0.26 -7.23
C VAL A 357 1.67 -0.25 -7.01
N TRP A 358 1.86 -1.58 -7.14
CA TRP A 358 3.18 -2.20 -7.10
C TRP A 358 3.91 -2.05 -8.43
N ASP A 359 5.22 -1.73 -8.39
CA ASP A 359 6.05 -1.48 -9.57
C ASP A 359 7.48 -1.98 -9.36
N ILE A 360 7.88 -3.00 -10.13
CA ILE A 360 9.19 -3.66 -10.02
C ILE A 360 10.28 -3.07 -10.91
N ASN A 361 9.97 -2.08 -11.75
CA ASN A 361 10.91 -1.48 -12.70
C ASN A 361 11.61 -2.46 -13.65
N VAL A 362 10.91 -3.49 -14.11
CA VAL A 362 11.39 -4.42 -15.15
C VAL A 362 10.66 -4.12 -16.45
N ALA A 363 11.25 -3.28 -17.29
CA ALA A 363 10.66 -2.85 -18.55
C ALA A 363 10.97 -3.85 -19.70
N ASN A 364 10.52 -5.10 -19.55
CA ASN A 364 10.69 -6.14 -20.59
C ASN A 364 9.39 -6.34 -21.37
N GLN A 365 9.36 -5.89 -22.62
CA GLN A 365 8.21 -6.02 -23.51
C GLN A 365 8.12 -7.36 -24.26
N ASN A 366 9.09 -8.26 -24.11
CA ASN A 366 9.19 -9.47 -24.93
C ASN A 366 8.73 -10.75 -24.21
N GLY A 367 8.26 -10.66 -22.97
CA GLY A 367 7.96 -11.82 -22.13
C GLY A 367 6.47 -12.18 -22.06
N THR A 368 6.13 -13.46 -22.23
CA THR A 368 4.81 -14.01 -21.92
C THR A 368 4.60 -14.20 -20.41
N ASN A 369 5.68 -14.24 -19.63
CA ASN A 369 5.65 -14.42 -18.17
C ASN A 369 5.10 -13.18 -17.43
N GLY A 370 5.03 -12.05 -18.13
CA GLY A 370 4.46 -10.82 -17.57
C GLY A 370 5.42 -10.05 -16.67
N VAL A 371 5.12 -8.78 -16.52
CA VAL A 371 5.84 -7.87 -15.63
C VAL A 371 4.85 -6.91 -14.95
N MET A 372 5.05 -6.69 -13.67
CA MET A 372 4.27 -5.72 -12.89
C MET A 372 5.05 -4.40 -12.82
N THR A 373 5.15 -3.74 -13.99
CA THR A 373 5.85 -2.46 -14.15
C THR A 373 4.89 -1.45 -14.77
N VAL A 374 4.70 -0.31 -14.11
CA VAL A 374 3.91 0.81 -14.62
C VAL A 374 4.84 1.86 -15.23
N ILE A 375 5.94 2.15 -14.57
CA ILE A 375 6.91 3.20 -14.93
C ILE A 375 8.26 2.57 -15.26
N ASN A 376 8.82 2.92 -16.43
CA ASN A 376 10.22 2.70 -16.74
C ASN A 376 11.04 3.85 -16.11
N ARG A 377 11.65 3.59 -14.95
CA ARG A 377 12.38 4.60 -14.18
C ARG A 377 13.63 5.09 -14.88
N SER A 378 14.31 4.23 -15.62
CA SER A 378 15.51 4.59 -16.38
C SER A 378 15.20 5.57 -17.51
N ALA A 379 14.15 5.30 -18.30
CA ALA A 379 13.72 6.14 -19.40
C ALA A 379 12.85 7.33 -18.95
N LYS A 380 12.30 7.31 -17.73
CA LYS A 380 11.28 8.24 -17.23
C LYS A 380 10.10 8.33 -18.20
N THR A 381 9.50 7.17 -18.47
CA THR A 381 8.33 7.01 -19.34
C THR A 381 7.33 6.04 -18.72
N VAL A 382 6.06 6.15 -19.08
CA VAL A 382 5.07 5.13 -18.76
C VAL A 382 5.37 3.89 -19.58
N PHE A 383 5.59 2.75 -18.91
CA PHE A 383 5.81 1.46 -19.54
C PHE A 383 4.48 0.75 -19.85
N CYS A 384 3.61 0.61 -18.85
CA CYS A 384 2.30 -0.02 -19.02
C CYS A 384 1.20 1.04 -19.13
N THR A 385 0.98 1.56 -20.34
CA THR A 385 -0.06 2.54 -20.62
C THR A 385 -1.46 2.10 -20.16
N PRO A 386 -1.92 0.84 -20.41
CA PRO A 386 -3.22 0.40 -19.90
C PRO A 386 -3.37 0.49 -18.38
N ALA A 387 -2.34 0.15 -17.61
CA ALA A 387 -2.38 0.27 -16.16
C ALA A 387 -2.46 1.74 -15.73
N MET A 388 -1.64 2.62 -16.31
CA MET A 388 -1.65 4.04 -15.96
C MET A 388 -2.97 4.73 -16.33
N GLU A 389 -3.56 4.39 -17.49
CA GLU A 389 -4.89 4.87 -17.88
C GLU A 389 -5.95 4.39 -16.88
N GLY A 390 -5.92 3.11 -16.50
CA GLY A 390 -6.85 2.54 -15.52
C GLY A 390 -6.75 3.25 -14.18
N ILE A 391 -5.54 3.47 -13.64
CA ILE A 391 -5.31 4.23 -12.41
C ILE A 391 -5.94 5.63 -12.52
N THR A 392 -5.64 6.35 -13.61
CA THR A 392 -6.11 7.72 -13.83
C THR A 392 -7.63 7.80 -13.91
N GLU A 393 -8.27 6.90 -14.67
CA GLU A 393 -9.73 6.87 -14.82
C GLU A 393 -10.42 6.44 -13.52
N GLY A 394 -9.86 5.46 -12.81
CA GLY A 394 -10.35 5.01 -11.51
C GLY A 394 -10.36 6.11 -10.46
N VAL A 395 -9.24 6.82 -10.32
CA VAL A 395 -9.14 7.98 -9.42
C VAL A 395 -10.13 9.09 -9.78
N LYS A 396 -10.25 9.40 -11.08
CA LYS A 396 -11.18 10.43 -11.55
C LYS A 396 -12.64 10.09 -11.31
N ALA A 397 -13.00 8.81 -11.34
CA ALA A 397 -14.37 8.34 -11.14
C ALA A 397 -14.73 8.12 -9.67
N ALA A 398 -13.76 8.10 -8.78
CA ALA A 398 -13.93 7.79 -7.37
C ALA A 398 -14.37 9.00 -6.54
N ILE A 399 -15.01 8.70 -5.40
CA ILE A 399 -15.35 9.65 -4.33
C ILE A 399 -14.86 9.04 -3.02
N TRP A 400 -13.99 9.74 -2.30
CA TRP A 400 -13.45 9.24 -1.03
C TRP A 400 -14.55 8.86 -0.03
N GLY A 401 -14.48 7.62 0.46
CA GLY A 401 -15.46 7.07 1.39
C GLY A 401 -16.87 6.89 0.83
N GLY A 402 -17.09 7.21 -0.43
CA GLY A 402 -18.30 7.08 -1.27
C GLY A 402 -19.65 7.04 -0.56
N PRO A 403 -20.75 7.17 -1.23
CA PRO A 403 -22.04 6.92 -0.61
C PRO A 403 -22.12 5.43 -0.22
N THR A 404 -22.29 5.15 1.06
CA THR A 404 -22.50 3.81 1.63
C THR A 404 -23.83 3.16 1.21
N THR A 405 -24.38 3.55 0.08
CA THR A 405 -25.52 2.89 -0.50
C THR A 405 -25.01 1.64 -1.20
N GLY A 406 -25.35 0.47 -0.68
CA GLY A 406 -25.12 -0.83 -1.31
C GLY A 406 -25.82 -1.01 -2.66
N ILE A 407 -25.66 -0.03 -3.53
CA ILE A 407 -26.05 -0.06 -4.92
C ILE A 407 -24.78 -0.41 -5.68
N ILE A 408 -24.54 -1.69 -5.88
CA ILE A 408 -23.68 -2.16 -6.96
C ILE A 408 -24.28 -1.53 -8.23
N ILE A 409 -23.56 -0.56 -8.81
CA ILE A 409 -23.93 -0.04 -10.13
C ILE A 409 -23.11 -0.85 -11.14
N PRO A 410 -23.63 -1.93 -11.70
CA PRO A 410 -23.01 -2.52 -12.87
C PRO A 410 -23.05 -1.45 -13.96
N PHE A 411 -21.92 -1.10 -14.55
CA PHE A 411 -21.94 -0.40 -15.82
C PHE A 411 -22.71 -1.29 -16.79
N ALA A 412 -23.85 -0.80 -17.30
CA ALA A 412 -24.56 -1.48 -18.35
C ALA A 412 -23.64 -1.47 -19.58
N SER A 413 -23.04 -2.62 -19.91
CA SER A 413 -22.46 -2.81 -21.22
C SER A 413 -23.60 -2.66 -22.24
N SER A 414 -23.29 -2.13 -23.42
CA SER A 414 -24.24 -2.01 -24.56
C SER A 414 -24.79 -3.37 -25.07
N ALA A 415 -24.53 -4.45 -24.34
CA ALA A 415 -24.98 -5.82 -24.61
C ALA A 415 -26.18 -6.27 -23.74
N ASP A 416 -26.84 -5.37 -23.00
CA ASP A 416 -28.06 -5.70 -22.29
C ASP A 416 -29.12 -6.19 -23.28
N LYS A 417 -29.47 -7.45 -23.12
CA LYS A 417 -30.33 -8.24 -24.01
C LYS A 417 -31.56 -7.44 -24.49
N LYS A 418 -31.68 -7.26 -25.78
CA LYS A 418 -32.91 -6.81 -26.44
C LYS A 418 -34.09 -7.60 -25.83
N GLY A 419 -34.95 -6.93 -25.04
CA GLY A 419 -36.17 -7.52 -24.50
C GLY A 419 -36.36 -7.51 -22.99
N SER A 420 -35.35 -7.10 -22.19
CA SER A 420 -35.51 -7.02 -20.73
C SER A 420 -36.42 -5.87 -20.33
N GLN A 421 -37.43 -6.14 -19.48
CA GLN A 421 -38.33 -5.10 -18.98
C GLN A 421 -37.57 -4.21 -17.98
N VAL A 422 -37.72 -2.89 -18.12
CA VAL A 422 -37.07 -1.87 -17.29
C VAL A 422 -38.11 -1.27 -16.33
N TYR A 423 -37.76 -1.16 -15.05
CA TYR A 423 -38.61 -0.61 -14.00
C TYR A 423 -37.90 0.55 -13.33
N ASN A 424 -38.63 1.54 -12.81
CA ASN A 424 -38.07 2.52 -11.87
C ASN A 424 -38.00 1.97 -10.46
N ILE A 425 -37.47 2.74 -9.51
CA ILE A 425 -37.31 2.31 -8.10
C ILE A 425 -38.63 2.08 -7.36
N LEU A 426 -39.73 2.56 -7.91
CA LEU A 426 -41.10 2.36 -7.40
C LEU A 426 -41.75 1.09 -7.99
N GLY A 427 -41.02 0.29 -8.79
CA GLY A 427 -41.52 -0.92 -9.44
C GLY A 427 -42.38 -0.67 -10.66
N GLN A 428 -42.49 0.56 -11.15
CA GLN A 428 -43.26 0.88 -12.33
C GLN A 428 -42.42 0.63 -13.60
N ARG A 429 -43.02 0.00 -14.60
CA ARG A 429 -42.38 -0.24 -15.88
C ARG A 429 -42.13 1.10 -16.60
N VAL A 430 -40.89 1.31 -17.06
CA VAL A 430 -40.47 2.52 -17.79
C VAL A 430 -39.91 2.16 -19.16
N SER A 431 -39.67 3.17 -20.00
CA SER A 431 -39.06 2.99 -21.32
C SER A 431 -37.74 2.23 -21.21
N PRO A 432 -37.42 1.33 -22.16
CA PRO A 432 -36.11 0.73 -22.27
C PRO A 432 -34.94 1.73 -22.27
N ASP A 433 -35.16 2.97 -22.66
CA ASP A 433 -34.19 4.05 -22.75
C ASP A 433 -34.30 5.04 -21.57
N ALA A 434 -35.06 4.70 -20.52
CA ALA A 434 -35.23 5.56 -19.37
C ALA A 434 -33.85 5.83 -18.68
N LYS A 435 -33.62 7.11 -18.40
CA LYS A 435 -32.42 7.59 -17.69
C LYS A 435 -32.65 7.61 -16.19
N GLY A 436 -31.57 7.63 -15.41
CA GLY A 436 -31.62 7.59 -13.95
C GLY A 436 -31.54 6.19 -13.40
N LEU A 437 -31.97 6.00 -12.14
CA LEU A 437 -31.91 4.70 -11.45
C LEU A 437 -33.06 3.79 -11.96
N VAL A 438 -32.70 2.66 -12.57
CA VAL A 438 -33.63 1.68 -13.14
C VAL A 438 -33.34 0.27 -12.63
N ILE A 439 -34.33 -0.61 -12.70
CA ILE A 439 -34.23 -2.03 -12.33
C ILE A 439 -34.45 -2.86 -13.61
N ILE A 440 -33.48 -3.75 -13.90
CA ILE A 440 -33.51 -4.64 -15.07
C ILE A 440 -33.15 -6.04 -14.59
N GLY A 441 -34.01 -7.02 -14.83
CA GLY A 441 -33.75 -8.41 -14.41
C GLY A 441 -33.53 -8.57 -12.89
N GLY A 442 -34.18 -7.71 -12.08
CA GLY A 442 -34.05 -7.71 -10.62
C GLY A 442 -32.80 -6.96 -10.09
N LYS A 443 -31.95 -6.43 -10.96
CA LYS A 443 -30.75 -5.66 -10.60
C LYS A 443 -30.97 -4.16 -10.84
N LYS A 444 -30.35 -3.32 -9.99
CA LYS A 444 -30.44 -1.85 -10.10
C LYS A 444 -29.31 -1.32 -11.01
N TYR A 445 -29.64 -0.36 -11.90
CA TYR A 445 -28.70 0.30 -12.82
C TYR A 445 -28.91 1.80 -12.81
N VAL A 446 -27.86 2.58 -13.00
CA VAL A 446 -27.97 4.00 -13.34
C VAL A 446 -27.69 4.16 -14.83
N ARG A 447 -28.65 4.73 -15.56
CA ARG A 447 -28.49 5.09 -16.97
C ARG A 447 -28.34 6.61 -17.10
N ARG A 448 -27.34 7.03 -17.84
CA ARG A 448 -27.06 8.45 -18.16
C ARG A 448 -27.74 8.91 -19.44
#